data_de3bd35e6cf8efb0e6e772c1951afb0e
#
_entry.id   de3bd35e6cf8efb0e6e772c1951afb0e
#
_cell.length_a   1.000
_cell.length_b   1.000
_cell.length_c   1.000
_cell.angle_alpha   90.00
_cell.angle_beta   90.00
_cell.angle_gamma   90.00
#
_symmetry.space_group_name_H-M   'P 1'
#
loop_
_entity.id
_entity.type
_entity.pdbx_description
1 polymer ?
#
loop_
_entity_poly.entity_id
_entity_poly.type
_entity_poly.pdbx_seq_one_letter_code
_entity_poly.pdbx_strand_id
1 'polypeptide(L)'
;IRLSLVGSEMCIRDSARLKEEFPNHEFYVSDKTDDETQYLIYVTSDRLYGKYYAYDVQKDEIKLLFDLMPQLKEEDMAEMLPISFESRDGLTLHGYITLPKEAIAGKKVPLVVNPHGGPQGVRDSWGFNPESQLFASRGYATLQVNFRISGGYGKAFLRKGYKQVGRKAMDDVEDGLKYVIEQGWIDPEKIAIYGGSHGGYAVLRGLTKTPDLYTCGIDYVGVSNLFSFMETIPPYWKPYLKMIKAIWYDLDVEEEKQIMKEVSPVFHIDKIKKPLFVVQGANDPRVNIDESDQIVEGLRANGVSVPYMVKYDEGHGFGKEENRMEFYTAMMGFLAENLK
;
A
#
# COMPACT_ATOMS: atom_id res chain seq x y z
N ILE A 1 13.09 12.28 -9.97
CA ILE A 1 13.25 13.74 -9.79
C ILE A 1 12.29 14.41 -10.74
N ARG A 2 11.14 14.90 -10.27
CA ARG A 2 10.34 15.89 -11.00
C ARG A 2 11.00 17.25 -10.74
N LEU A 3 11.97 17.60 -11.56
CA LEU A 3 12.28 19.01 -11.77
C LEU A 3 11.04 19.62 -12.43
N SER A 4 10.21 20.31 -11.66
CA SER A 4 9.28 21.26 -12.26
C SER A 4 10.18 22.26 -13.01
N LEU A 5 9.92 22.39 -14.32
CA LEU A 5 10.56 23.34 -15.19
C LEU A 5 10.32 24.77 -14.67
N VAL A 6 11.13 25.23 -13.77
CA VAL A 6 11.35 26.64 -13.53
C VAL A 6 12.74 26.91 -14.08
N GLY A 7 12.77 27.34 -15.35
CA GLY A 7 14.00 27.62 -16.04
C GLY A 7 14.65 28.88 -15.51
N SER A 8 15.75 28.71 -14.81
CA SER A 8 16.85 29.66 -14.77
C SER A 8 18.09 28.98 -14.20
N GLU A 9 19.28 29.45 -14.55
CA GLU A 9 20.56 29.03 -13.99
C GLU A 9 20.57 29.09 -12.45
N MET A 10 19.74 29.96 -11.87
CA MET A 10 19.52 30.09 -10.43
C MET A 10 18.98 28.83 -9.79
N CYS A 11 17.99 28.12 -10.43
CA CYS A 11 17.45 26.87 -9.93
C CYS A 11 18.48 25.74 -9.83
N ILE A 12 19.49 25.70 -10.69
CA ILE A 12 20.53 24.66 -10.69
C ILE A 12 21.48 24.87 -9.51
N ARG A 13 21.91 26.11 -9.26
CA ARG A 13 22.77 26.46 -8.13
C ARG A 13 22.07 26.18 -6.80
N ASP A 14 20.84 26.63 -6.67
CA ASP A 14 20.07 26.49 -5.44
C ASP A 14 19.72 25.02 -5.17
N SER A 15 19.44 24.24 -6.23
CA SER A 15 19.30 22.79 -6.10
C SER A 15 20.56 22.10 -5.61
N ALA A 16 21.74 22.55 -6.03
CA ALA A 16 23.03 22.01 -5.57
C ALA A 16 23.25 22.36 -4.09
N ARG A 17 22.96 23.60 -3.68
CA ARG A 17 23.05 24.06 -2.29
C ARG A 17 22.11 23.28 -1.37
N LEU A 18 20.85 23.07 -1.80
CA LEU A 18 19.86 22.29 -1.03
C LEU A 18 20.25 20.81 -0.94
N LYS A 19 20.85 20.22 -1.98
CA LYS A 19 21.39 18.84 -1.93
C LYS A 19 22.54 18.70 -0.95
N GLU A 20 23.38 19.71 -0.83
CA GLU A 20 24.47 19.73 0.14
C GLU A 20 23.93 19.81 1.58
N GLU A 21 22.91 20.64 1.82
CA GLU A 21 22.27 20.78 3.13
C GLU A 21 21.45 19.54 3.54
N PHE A 22 20.78 18.90 2.57
CA PHE A 22 19.88 17.76 2.79
C PHE A 22 20.31 16.52 2.00
N PRO A 23 21.49 15.93 2.26
CA PRO A 23 22.11 14.92 1.38
C PRO A 23 21.30 13.62 1.26
N ASN A 24 20.51 13.24 2.27
CA ASN A 24 19.75 12.00 2.32
C ASN A 24 18.23 12.23 2.32
N HIS A 25 17.80 13.42 1.90
CA HIS A 25 16.40 13.80 1.89
C HIS A 25 15.95 14.19 0.48
N GLU A 26 14.66 14.06 0.24
CA GLU A 26 14.00 14.72 -0.87
C GLU A 26 13.55 16.12 -0.42
N PHE A 27 13.62 17.08 -1.32
CA PHE A 27 13.15 18.43 -1.05
C PHE A 27 12.38 18.99 -2.24
N TYR A 28 11.42 19.84 -1.94
CA TYR A 28 10.51 20.44 -2.91
C TYR A 28 10.37 21.93 -2.60
N VAL A 29 10.44 22.76 -3.63
CA VAL A 29 10.02 24.17 -3.52
C VAL A 29 8.51 24.20 -3.45
N SER A 30 7.98 24.51 -2.27
CA SER A 30 6.53 24.59 -2.03
C SER A 30 5.96 25.93 -2.42
N ASP A 31 6.76 27.00 -2.22
CA ASP A 31 6.38 28.37 -2.54
C ASP A 31 7.61 29.28 -2.65
N LYS A 32 7.44 30.50 -3.19
CA LYS A 32 8.49 31.51 -3.31
C LYS A 32 7.89 32.91 -3.31
N THR A 33 8.73 33.92 -2.98
CA THR A 33 8.38 35.33 -3.14
C THR A 33 8.37 35.75 -4.62
N ASP A 34 7.62 36.78 -4.99
CA ASP A 34 7.52 37.28 -6.38
C ASP A 34 8.87 37.69 -6.97
N ASP A 35 9.78 38.19 -6.14
CA ASP A 35 11.15 38.60 -6.50
C ASP A 35 12.15 37.43 -6.47
N GLU A 36 11.66 36.21 -6.16
CA GLU A 36 12.48 34.99 -6.06
C GLU A 36 13.67 35.08 -5.12
N THR A 37 13.61 35.95 -4.11
CA THR A 37 14.68 36.09 -3.10
C THR A 37 14.51 35.14 -1.94
N GLN A 38 13.30 34.63 -1.69
CA GLN A 38 13.01 33.66 -0.63
C GLN A 38 12.17 32.50 -1.17
N TYR A 39 12.50 31.30 -0.70
CA TYR A 39 11.80 30.06 -1.03
C TYR A 39 11.31 29.36 0.23
N LEU A 40 10.11 28.77 0.14
CA LEU A 40 9.61 27.80 1.11
C LEU A 40 9.98 26.39 0.64
N ILE A 41 10.84 25.71 1.39
CA ILE A 41 11.34 24.39 1.07
C ILE A 41 10.70 23.36 1.97
N TYR A 42 10.04 22.36 1.39
CA TYR A 42 9.57 21.16 2.10
C TYR A 42 10.62 20.05 1.96
N VAL A 43 11.05 19.49 3.09
CA VAL A 43 12.07 18.43 3.17
C VAL A 43 11.44 17.20 3.79
N THR A 44 11.65 16.03 3.18
CA THR A 44 11.12 14.74 3.64
C THR A 44 12.08 13.61 3.30
N SER A 45 11.90 12.44 3.93
CA SER A 45 12.59 11.20 3.58
C SER A 45 11.71 10.00 3.94
N ASP A 46 12.21 8.79 3.79
CA ASP A 46 11.58 7.57 4.31
C ASP A 46 11.48 7.55 5.85
N ARG A 47 12.34 8.32 6.55
CA ARG A 47 12.41 8.41 8.01
C ARG A 47 11.97 9.76 8.56
N LEU A 48 11.84 10.77 7.71
CA LEU A 48 11.39 12.12 8.07
C LEU A 48 10.01 12.39 7.46
N TYR A 49 8.99 12.56 8.33
CA TYR A 49 7.63 12.86 7.87
C TYR A 49 7.56 14.15 7.06
N GLY A 50 8.20 15.23 7.55
CA GLY A 50 8.34 16.47 6.81
C GLY A 50 8.72 17.67 7.67
N LYS A 51 9.55 18.52 7.11
CA LYS A 51 9.95 19.82 7.70
C LYS A 51 9.86 20.91 6.65
N TYR A 52 9.52 22.12 7.08
CA TYR A 52 9.53 23.31 6.25
C TYR A 52 10.64 24.25 6.66
N TYR A 53 11.37 24.74 5.64
CA TYR A 53 12.47 25.68 5.77
C TYR A 53 12.22 26.91 4.92
N ALA A 54 12.64 28.09 5.42
CA ALA A 54 12.82 29.27 4.58
C ALA A 54 14.25 29.30 4.06
N TYR A 55 14.43 29.50 2.77
CA TYR A 55 15.73 29.71 2.15
C TYR A 55 15.82 31.12 1.59
N ASP A 56 16.70 31.97 2.15
CA ASP A 56 17.02 33.31 1.68
C ASP A 56 18.24 33.21 0.73
N VAL A 57 17.99 33.36 -0.56
CA VAL A 57 19.00 33.18 -1.61
C VAL A 57 20.08 34.25 -1.56
N GLN A 58 19.73 35.48 -1.14
CA GLN A 58 20.68 36.58 -1.08
C GLN A 58 21.69 36.44 0.06
N LYS A 59 21.26 35.87 1.17
CA LYS A 59 22.08 35.63 2.36
C LYS A 59 22.68 34.22 2.38
N ASP A 60 22.22 33.33 1.50
CA ASP A 60 22.50 31.89 1.53
C ASP A 60 22.16 31.26 2.91
N GLU A 61 21.03 31.68 3.50
CA GLU A 61 20.60 31.24 4.81
C GLU A 61 19.40 30.34 4.71
N ILE A 62 19.52 29.13 5.30
CA ILE A 62 18.44 28.16 5.41
C ILE A 62 17.99 28.08 6.87
N LYS A 63 16.72 28.35 7.14
CA LYS A 63 16.16 28.41 8.49
C LYS A 63 14.98 27.46 8.61
N LEU A 64 15.02 26.55 9.59
CA LEU A 64 13.86 25.73 9.96
C LEU A 64 12.72 26.63 10.44
N LEU A 65 11.55 26.48 9.81
CA LEU A 65 10.32 27.14 10.22
C LEU A 65 9.51 26.29 11.18
N PHE A 66 9.21 25.04 10.77
CA PHE A 66 8.50 24.09 11.61
C PHE A 66 8.72 22.64 11.15
N ASP A 67 8.62 21.76 12.12
CA ASP A 67 8.60 20.31 11.96
C ASP A 67 7.15 19.83 12.07
N LEU A 68 6.68 19.03 11.10
CA LEU A 68 5.30 18.55 11.08
C LEU A 68 5.00 17.48 12.13
N MET A 69 6.03 16.72 12.54
CA MET A 69 5.92 15.63 13.53
C MET A 69 7.13 15.62 14.47
N PRO A 70 7.31 16.67 15.32
CA PRO A 70 8.50 16.82 16.15
C PRO A 70 8.70 15.72 17.19
N GLN A 71 7.65 14.93 17.47
CA GLN A 71 7.71 13.77 18.35
C GLN A 71 8.31 12.54 17.71
N LEU A 72 8.40 12.48 16.36
CA LEU A 72 9.02 11.37 15.62
C LEU A 72 10.45 11.76 15.27
N LYS A 73 11.41 11.08 15.87
CA LYS A 73 12.83 11.33 15.60
C LYS A 73 13.31 10.44 14.47
N GLU A 74 13.98 11.03 13.50
CA GLU A 74 14.46 10.34 12.30
C GLU A 74 15.36 9.14 12.63
N GLU A 75 16.19 9.26 13.68
CA GLU A 75 17.03 8.17 14.16
C GLU A 75 16.28 6.95 14.72
N ASP A 76 15.00 7.13 15.09
CA ASP A 76 14.15 6.04 15.58
C ASP A 76 13.34 5.36 14.48
N MET A 77 13.25 5.97 13.31
CA MET A 77 12.48 5.45 12.18
C MET A 77 13.24 4.36 11.40
N ALA A 78 12.46 3.53 10.73
CA ALA A 78 12.97 2.43 9.90
C ALA A 78 13.28 2.89 8.47
N GLU A 79 14.32 2.32 7.89
CA GLU A 79 14.73 2.60 6.52
C GLU A 79 13.84 1.87 5.50
N MET A 80 13.44 2.58 4.43
CA MET A 80 12.73 2.02 3.29
C MET A 80 13.68 1.84 2.10
N LEU A 81 13.96 0.60 1.76
CA LEU A 81 14.84 0.24 0.66
C LEU A 81 14.04 -0.01 -0.63
N PRO A 82 14.41 0.62 -1.76
CA PRO A 82 13.85 0.25 -3.05
C PRO A 82 14.37 -1.13 -3.48
N ILE A 83 13.47 -1.95 -4.02
CA ILE A 83 13.79 -3.27 -4.55
C ILE A 83 13.39 -3.38 -6.01
N SER A 84 14.09 -4.24 -6.75
CA SER A 84 13.77 -4.60 -8.12
C SER A 84 14.05 -6.08 -8.33
N PHE A 85 13.12 -6.78 -8.96
CA PHE A 85 13.20 -8.22 -9.20
C PHE A 85 12.44 -8.59 -10.48
N GLU A 86 12.65 -9.79 -10.98
CA GLU A 86 11.89 -10.31 -12.12
C GLU A 86 10.73 -11.18 -11.63
N SER A 87 9.56 -10.96 -12.22
CA SER A 87 8.43 -11.88 -12.05
C SER A 87 8.70 -13.21 -12.75
N ARG A 88 7.96 -14.24 -12.36
CA ARG A 88 8.03 -15.60 -12.97
C ARG A 88 7.82 -15.65 -14.48
N ASP A 89 7.25 -14.58 -15.06
CA ASP A 89 7.04 -14.44 -16.51
C ASP A 89 7.94 -13.36 -17.15
N GLY A 90 9.03 -12.97 -16.47
CA GLY A 90 10.10 -12.11 -17.01
C GLY A 90 9.76 -10.62 -17.06
N LEU A 91 8.79 -10.16 -16.26
CA LEU A 91 8.50 -8.74 -16.12
C LEU A 91 9.34 -8.16 -14.98
N THR A 92 10.16 -7.13 -15.27
CA THR A 92 10.84 -6.39 -14.21
C THR A 92 9.82 -5.63 -13.36
N LEU A 93 9.84 -5.92 -12.06
CA LEU A 93 8.98 -5.34 -11.04
C LEU A 93 9.80 -4.51 -10.07
N HIS A 94 9.15 -3.53 -9.48
CA HIS A 94 9.73 -2.65 -8.49
C HIS A 94 8.84 -2.62 -7.25
N GLY A 95 9.45 -2.30 -6.12
CA GLY A 95 8.74 -2.17 -4.85
C GLY A 95 9.63 -1.58 -3.78
N TYR A 96 9.17 -1.70 -2.56
CA TYR A 96 9.88 -1.21 -1.39
C TYR A 96 9.79 -2.23 -0.26
N ILE A 97 10.86 -2.32 0.51
CA ILE A 97 10.90 -3.06 1.77
C ILE A 97 11.29 -2.10 2.88
N THR A 98 10.45 -1.96 3.90
CA THR A 98 10.80 -1.23 5.13
C THR A 98 11.28 -2.24 6.15
N LEU A 99 12.51 -2.07 6.64
CA LEU A 99 13.16 -3.02 7.53
C LEU A 99 13.30 -2.45 8.94
N PRO A 100 12.80 -3.13 9.98
CA PRO A 100 13.10 -2.77 11.37
C PRO A 100 14.59 -2.94 11.67
N LYS A 101 15.08 -2.26 12.69
CA LYS A 101 16.50 -2.24 13.06
C LYS A 101 17.08 -3.66 13.31
N GLU A 102 16.26 -4.57 13.80
CA GLU A 102 16.62 -5.97 14.05
C GLU A 102 16.97 -6.71 12.74
N ALA A 103 16.24 -6.44 11.66
CA ALA A 103 16.52 -7.03 10.35
C ALA A 103 17.84 -6.52 9.77
N ILE A 104 18.12 -5.23 9.91
CA ILE A 104 19.40 -4.62 9.51
C ILE A 104 20.56 -5.21 10.33
N ALA A 105 20.32 -5.55 11.61
CA ALA A 105 21.28 -6.25 12.46
C ALA A 105 21.43 -7.76 12.14
N GLY A 106 20.81 -8.26 11.08
CA GLY A 106 20.95 -9.64 10.60
C GLY A 106 20.00 -10.66 11.22
N LYS A 107 18.97 -10.23 11.96
CA LYS A 107 17.92 -11.12 12.45
C LYS A 107 16.83 -11.27 11.40
N LYS A 108 16.33 -12.48 11.20
CA LYS A 108 15.10 -12.69 10.44
C LYS A 108 13.91 -12.18 11.25
N VAL A 109 13.05 -11.39 10.60
CA VAL A 109 11.90 -10.74 11.24
C VAL A 109 10.59 -11.15 10.56
N PRO A 110 9.44 -11.07 11.25
CA PRO A 110 8.14 -11.22 10.63
C PRO A 110 7.89 -10.16 9.56
N LEU A 111 7.04 -10.48 8.59
CA LEU A 111 6.71 -9.60 7.46
C LEU A 111 5.21 -9.32 7.38
N VAL A 112 4.88 -8.09 7.04
CA VAL A 112 3.57 -7.69 6.53
C VAL A 112 3.70 -7.42 5.04
N VAL A 113 3.08 -8.24 4.19
CA VAL A 113 2.92 -7.98 2.77
C VAL A 113 1.77 -7.01 2.61
N ASN A 114 2.02 -5.84 2.02
CA ASN A 114 1.06 -4.75 1.96
C ASN A 114 0.80 -4.32 0.51
N PRO A 115 -0.04 -5.06 -0.24
CA PRO A 115 -0.45 -4.66 -1.59
C PRO A 115 -1.32 -3.41 -1.54
N HIS A 116 -1.00 -2.43 -2.40
CA HIS A 116 -1.73 -1.17 -2.45
C HIS A 116 -3.16 -1.32 -3.03
N GLY A 117 -4.01 -0.37 -2.69
CA GLY A 117 -5.36 -0.21 -3.27
C GLY A 117 -5.32 0.25 -4.73
N GLY A 118 -6.47 0.49 -5.31
CA GLY A 118 -6.64 0.95 -6.70
C GLY A 118 -7.37 -0.09 -7.54
N PRO A 119 -6.70 -0.99 -8.30
CA PRO A 119 -5.24 -1.19 -8.47
C PRO A 119 -4.61 -0.28 -9.52
N GLN A 120 -5.39 0.15 -10.53
CA GLN A 120 -4.86 0.84 -11.70
C GLN A 120 -4.39 2.27 -11.40
N GLY A 121 -3.18 2.57 -11.87
CA GLY A 121 -2.64 3.92 -11.81
C GLY A 121 -2.15 4.36 -10.42
N VAL A 122 -2.43 3.58 -9.39
CA VAL A 122 -1.88 3.75 -8.04
C VAL A 122 -0.50 3.10 -7.98
N ARG A 123 0.39 3.62 -7.14
CA ARG A 123 1.68 3.02 -6.86
C ARG A 123 2.15 3.38 -5.46
N ASP A 124 2.95 2.50 -4.88
CA ASP A 124 3.79 2.82 -3.75
C ASP A 124 5.00 3.63 -4.22
N SER A 125 5.46 4.53 -3.38
CA SER A 125 6.62 5.41 -3.64
C SER A 125 7.54 5.41 -2.43
N TRP A 126 8.82 5.64 -2.66
CA TRP A 126 9.76 5.88 -1.58
C TRP A 126 9.38 7.13 -0.81
N GLY A 127 9.48 7.08 0.51
CA GLY A 127 9.17 8.18 1.40
C GLY A 127 8.59 7.71 2.72
N PHE A 128 8.22 8.65 3.60
CA PHE A 128 7.65 8.33 4.89
C PHE A 128 6.28 7.66 4.74
N ASN A 129 6.18 6.42 5.18
CA ASN A 129 4.92 5.70 5.23
C ASN A 129 4.55 5.41 6.71
N PRO A 130 3.47 6.03 7.24
CA PRO A 130 3.10 5.88 8.65
C PRO A 130 2.79 4.44 9.06
N GLU A 131 2.14 3.64 8.19
CA GLU A 131 1.83 2.24 8.50
C GLU A 131 3.09 1.37 8.53
N SER A 132 3.98 1.54 7.54
CA SER A 132 5.26 0.84 7.51
C SER A 132 6.12 1.18 8.73
N GLN A 133 6.11 2.44 9.18
CA GLN A 133 6.80 2.86 10.40
C GLN A 133 6.15 2.27 11.66
N LEU A 134 4.80 2.20 11.69
CA LEU A 134 4.08 1.53 12.78
C LEU A 134 4.47 0.05 12.87
N PHE A 135 4.48 -0.68 11.76
CA PHE A 135 4.88 -2.08 11.71
C PHE A 135 6.33 -2.26 12.14
N ALA A 136 7.25 -1.44 11.61
CA ALA A 136 8.67 -1.50 11.95
C ALA A 136 8.93 -1.21 13.44
N SER A 137 8.17 -0.30 14.06
CA SER A 137 8.25 -0.02 15.50
C SER A 137 7.88 -1.21 16.38
N ARG A 138 7.23 -2.23 15.81
CA ARG A 138 6.85 -3.49 16.46
C ARG A 138 7.71 -4.67 15.99
N GLY A 139 8.76 -4.41 15.21
CA GLY A 139 9.69 -5.42 14.72
C GLY A 139 9.23 -6.17 13.48
N TYR A 140 8.22 -5.66 12.74
CA TYR A 140 7.75 -6.25 11.49
C TYR A 140 8.32 -5.51 10.29
N ALA A 141 8.84 -6.23 9.31
CA ALA A 141 9.15 -5.65 8.00
C ALA A 141 7.86 -5.42 7.20
N THR A 142 7.89 -4.49 6.23
CA THR A 142 6.74 -4.24 5.33
C THR A 142 7.19 -4.34 3.88
N LEU A 143 6.56 -5.22 3.10
CA LEU A 143 6.80 -5.35 1.66
C LEU A 143 5.67 -4.67 0.87
N GLN A 144 6.04 -3.73 0.01
CA GLN A 144 5.14 -3.03 -0.91
C GLN A 144 5.61 -3.30 -2.34
N VAL A 145 4.83 -4.06 -3.11
CA VAL A 145 5.14 -4.41 -4.51
C VAL A 145 4.31 -3.57 -5.45
N ASN A 146 4.96 -2.87 -6.36
CA ASN A 146 4.29 -2.25 -7.50
C ASN A 146 4.07 -3.32 -8.59
N PHE A 147 3.01 -4.13 -8.39
CA PHE A 147 2.63 -5.19 -9.30
C PHE A 147 2.17 -4.64 -10.65
N ARG A 148 2.12 -5.49 -11.70
CA ARG A 148 1.59 -5.05 -13.00
C ARG A 148 0.26 -4.34 -12.84
N ILE A 149 0.02 -3.27 -13.62
CA ILE A 149 -1.08 -2.30 -13.51
C ILE A 149 -0.82 -1.10 -12.58
N SER A 150 0.19 -1.13 -11.72
CA SER A 150 0.60 0.04 -10.95
C SER A 150 1.00 1.20 -11.87
N GLY A 151 0.79 2.43 -11.40
CA GLY A 151 1.12 3.66 -12.14
C GLY A 151 2.62 3.94 -12.24
N GLY A 152 2.99 4.91 -13.11
CA GLY A 152 4.35 5.46 -13.16
C GLY A 152 5.37 4.67 -13.98
N TYR A 153 5.06 3.44 -14.42
CA TYR A 153 5.95 2.57 -15.20
C TYR A 153 5.62 2.55 -16.69
N GLY A 154 4.79 3.48 -17.13
CA GLY A 154 4.40 3.64 -18.53
C GLY A 154 3.23 2.76 -18.98
N LYS A 155 2.70 3.09 -20.18
CA LYS A 155 1.47 2.48 -20.72
C LYS A 155 1.62 0.98 -21.00
N ALA A 156 2.82 0.52 -21.40
CA ALA A 156 3.06 -0.88 -21.69
C ALA A 156 2.96 -1.74 -20.41
N PHE A 157 3.53 -1.26 -19.31
CA PHE A 157 3.44 -1.91 -18.01
C PHE A 157 1.99 -1.95 -17.49
N LEU A 158 1.28 -0.81 -17.55
CA LEU A 158 -0.12 -0.72 -17.14
C LEU A 158 -1.00 -1.76 -17.91
N ARG A 159 -0.82 -1.85 -19.22
CA ARG A 159 -1.60 -2.77 -20.07
C ARG A 159 -1.33 -4.27 -19.79
N LYS A 160 -0.15 -4.61 -19.29
CA LYS A 160 0.16 -5.99 -18.86
C LYS A 160 -0.70 -6.45 -17.67
N GLY A 161 -1.30 -5.50 -16.93
CA GLY A 161 -2.21 -5.78 -15.85
C GLY A 161 -3.69 -5.91 -16.25
N TYR A 162 -4.07 -5.54 -17.48
CA TYR A 162 -5.45 -5.65 -17.94
C TYR A 162 -5.91 -7.11 -17.92
N LYS A 163 -7.09 -7.36 -17.32
CA LYS A 163 -7.64 -8.71 -17.14
C LYS A 163 -6.71 -9.65 -16.33
N GLN A 164 -5.82 -9.07 -15.49
CA GLN A 164 -4.90 -9.83 -14.65
C GLN A 164 -5.13 -9.64 -13.15
N VAL A 165 -6.16 -8.90 -12.78
CA VAL A 165 -6.59 -8.74 -11.39
C VAL A 165 -6.94 -10.12 -10.79
N GLY A 166 -6.36 -10.45 -9.64
CA GLY A 166 -6.52 -11.76 -9.00
C GLY A 166 -5.75 -12.93 -9.66
N ARG A 167 -5.05 -12.66 -10.78
CA ARG A 167 -4.23 -13.63 -11.53
C ARG A 167 -2.76 -13.21 -11.45
N LYS A 168 -2.15 -12.80 -12.57
CA LYS A 168 -0.73 -12.40 -12.62
C LYS A 168 -0.37 -11.21 -11.72
N ALA A 169 -1.32 -10.31 -11.42
CA ALA A 169 -1.08 -9.25 -10.46
C ALA A 169 -0.82 -9.81 -9.03
N MET A 170 -1.47 -10.92 -8.68
CA MET A 170 -1.17 -11.64 -7.44
C MET A 170 0.13 -12.44 -7.53
N ASP A 171 0.44 -13.02 -8.69
CA ASP A 171 1.73 -13.67 -8.93
C ASP A 171 2.89 -12.70 -8.69
N ASP A 172 2.76 -11.44 -9.12
CA ASP A 172 3.77 -10.40 -8.92
C ASP A 172 4.03 -10.12 -7.43
N VAL A 173 2.97 -10.11 -6.60
CA VAL A 173 3.09 -9.93 -5.14
C VAL A 173 3.81 -11.14 -4.52
N GLU A 174 3.46 -12.36 -4.94
CA GLU A 174 4.10 -13.60 -4.48
C GLU A 174 5.58 -13.66 -4.88
N ASP A 175 5.92 -13.22 -6.10
CA ASP A 175 7.30 -13.17 -6.58
C ASP A 175 8.13 -12.16 -5.79
N GLY A 176 7.55 -11.00 -5.43
CA GLY A 176 8.17 -10.06 -4.52
C GLY A 176 8.39 -10.62 -3.12
N LEU A 177 7.42 -11.35 -2.59
CA LEU A 177 7.55 -12.05 -1.32
C LEU A 177 8.71 -13.06 -1.35
N LYS A 178 8.77 -13.88 -2.39
CA LYS A 178 9.86 -14.83 -2.59
C LYS A 178 11.22 -14.13 -2.63
N TYR A 179 11.33 -13.04 -3.39
CA TYR A 179 12.54 -12.24 -3.50
C TYR A 179 13.05 -11.77 -2.12
N VAL A 180 12.19 -11.19 -1.27
CA VAL A 180 12.63 -10.68 0.04
C VAL A 180 12.99 -11.78 1.03
N ILE A 181 12.36 -12.97 0.94
CA ILE A 181 12.74 -14.15 1.71
C ILE A 181 14.15 -14.61 1.32
N GLU A 182 14.47 -14.64 0.01
CA GLU A 182 15.78 -15.03 -0.52
C GLU A 182 16.90 -14.06 -0.10
N GLN A 183 16.58 -12.78 0.20
CA GLN A 183 17.54 -11.84 0.77
C GLN A 183 17.93 -12.19 2.22
N GLY A 184 17.21 -13.07 2.87
CA GLY A 184 17.51 -13.51 4.23
C GLY A 184 17.00 -12.60 5.35
N TRP A 185 16.23 -11.57 5.05
CA TRP A 185 15.69 -10.62 6.02
C TRP A 185 14.47 -11.15 6.77
N ILE A 186 13.70 -12.04 6.15
CA ILE A 186 12.34 -12.42 6.58
C ILE A 186 12.33 -13.84 7.14
N ASP A 187 11.56 -14.02 8.21
CA ASP A 187 11.17 -15.34 8.73
C ASP A 187 9.99 -15.87 7.88
N PRO A 188 10.19 -16.91 7.06
CA PRO A 188 9.15 -17.39 6.14
C PRO A 188 7.95 -18.02 6.84
N GLU A 189 8.06 -18.33 8.13
CA GLU A 189 6.96 -18.89 8.93
C GLU A 189 6.07 -17.81 9.56
N LYS A 190 6.44 -16.51 9.41
CA LYS A 190 5.80 -15.37 10.06
C LYS A 190 5.44 -14.26 9.07
N ILE A 191 4.51 -14.56 8.17
CA ILE A 191 4.12 -13.66 7.10
C ILE A 191 2.63 -13.35 7.20
N ALA A 192 2.29 -12.09 7.43
CA ALA A 192 0.93 -11.58 7.30
C ALA A 192 0.73 -10.90 5.94
N ILE A 193 -0.51 -10.85 5.47
CA ILE A 193 -0.93 -10.01 4.36
C ILE A 193 -2.00 -9.03 4.84
N TYR A 194 -1.81 -7.73 4.56
CA TYR A 194 -2.69 -6.64 4.95
C TYR A 194 -2.86 -5.66 3.80
N GLY A 195 -4.07 -5.20 3.56
CA GLY A 195 -4.30 -4.16 2.56
C GLY A 195 -5.71 -3.60 2.59
N GLY A 196 -5.87 -2.41 1.99
CA GLY A 196 -7.15 -1.74 1.86
C GLY A 196 -7.69 -1.75 0.44
N SER A 197 -9.03 -1.83 0.28
CA SER A 197 -9.70 -1.77 -1.02
C SER A 197 -9.27 -2.93 -1.94
N HIS A 198 -8.67 -2.65 -3.11
CA HIS A 198 -8.04 -3.70 -3.91
C HIS A 198 -6.96 -4.47 -3.11
N GLY A 199 -6.25 -3.80 -2.19
CA GLY A 199 -5.33 -4.48 -1.28
C GLY A 199 -6.04 -5.48 -0.36
N GLY A 200 -7.25 -5.15 0.13
CA GLY A 200 -8.10 -6.07 0.87
C GLY A 200 -8.58 -7.27 0.03
N TYR A 201 -8.97 -7.01 -1.23
CA TYR A 201 -9.20 -8.09 -2.20
C TYR A 201 -7.96 -8.98 -2.35
N ALA A 202 -6.76 -8.38 -2.44
CA ALA A 202 -5.51 -9.14 -2.55
C ALA A 202 -5.25 -9.99 -1.30
N VAL A 203 -5.63 -9.54 -0.10
CA VAL A 203 -5.61 -10.34 1.14
C VAL A 203 -6.48 -11.59 0.98
N LEU A 204 -7.76 -11.40 0.67
CA LEU A 204 -8.73 -12.50 0.50
C LEU A 204 -8.29 -13.45 -0.63
N ARG A 205 -7.80 -12.88 -1.73
CA ARG A 205 -7.30 -13.69 -2.85
C ARG A 205 -6.03 -14.45 -2.51
N GLY A 206 -5.11 -13.86 -1.75
CA GLY A 206 -3.90 -14.55 -1.24
C GLY A 206 -4.26 -15.75 -0.39
N LEU A 207 -5.20 -15.58 0.55
CA LEU A 207 -5.67 -16.66 1.43
C LEU A 207 -6.49 -17.74 0.71
N THR A 208 -7.01 -17.48 -0.49
CA THR A 208 -7.73 -18.49 -1.31
C THR A 208 -6.89 -19.09 -2.42
N LYS A 209 -5.89 -18.37 -2.94
CA LYS A 209 -5.02 -18.83 -4.02
C LYS A 209 -3.80 -19.59 -3.50
N THR A 210 -3.11 -19.02 -2.51
CA THR A 210 -1.84 -19.52 -1.96
C THR A 210 -1.85 -19.44 -0.43
N PRO A 211 -2.80 -20.12 0.26
CA PRO A 211 -3.02 -19.98 1.70
C PRO A 211 -1.79 -20.32 2.55
N ASP A 212 -0.91 -21.18 2.04
CA ASP A 212 0.29 -21.63 2.78
C ASP A 212 1.40 -20.58 2.82
N LEU A 213 1.34 -19.53 1.99
CA LEU A 213 2.30 -18.44 2.02
C LEU A 213 2.12 -17.49 3.20
N TYR A 214 0.93 -17.51 3.84
CA TYR A 214 0.57 -16.53 4.84
C TYR A 214 0.20 -17.19 6.15
N THR A 215 0.60 -16.57 7.24
CA THR A 215 0.24 -16.97 8.61
C THR A 215 -1.13 -16.42 9.00
N CYS A 216 -1.44 -15.20 8.56
CA CYS A 216 -2.73 -14.53 8.78
C CYS A 216 -2.98 -13.43 7.75
N GLY A 217 -4.22 -12.93 7.69
CA GLY A 217 -4.60 -11.81 6.84
C GLY A 217 -5.45 -10.77 7.55
N ILE A 218 -5.37 -9.52 7.08
CA ILE A 218 -6.21 -8.41 7.54
C ILE A 218 -6.80 -7.74 6.30
N ASP A 219 -8.08 -7.93 6.11
CA ASP A 219 -8.86 -7.35 5.02
C ASP A 219 -9.51 -6.05 5.46
N TYR A 220 -9.10 -4.94 4.86
CA TYR A 220 -9.67 -3.62 5.13
C TYR A 220 -10.45 -3.11 3.91
N VAL A 221 -11.76 -3.03 4.02
CA VAL A 221 -12.70 -2.57 2.98
C VAL A 221 -12.46 -3.24 1.61
N GLY A 222 -12.19 -4.56 1.62
CA GLY A 222 -11.81 -5.32 0.44
C GLY A 222 -12.97 -5.90 -0.34
N VAL A 223 -12.76 -6.05 -1.65
CA VAL A 223 -13.72 -6.73 -2.55
C VAL A 223 -13.61 -8.25 -2.35
N SER A 224 -14.73 -8.93 -2.17
CA SER A 224 -14.77 -10.38 -2.04
C SER A 224 -15.39 -11.09 -3.25
N ASN A 225 -16.25 -10.36 -3.98
CA ASN A 225 -17.04 -10.88 -5.09
C ASN A 225 -17.02 -9.88 -6.25
N LEU A 226 -16.34 -10.22 -7.33
CA LEU A 226 -16.23 -9.33 -8.50
C LEU A 226 -17.57 -9.10 -9.22
N PHE A 227 -18.54 -10.01 -9.06
CA PHE A 227 -19.90 -9.82 -9.63
C PHE A 227 -20.63 -8.70 -8.91
N SER A 228 -20.81 -8.81 -7.59
CA SER A 228 -21.48 -7.77 -6.79
C SER A 228 -20.74 -6.44 -6.87
N PHE A 229 -19.41 -6.44 -6.85
CA PHE A 229 -18.62 -5.24 -7.03
C PHE A 229 -18.89 -4.53 -8.37
N MET A 230 -18.91 -5.27 -9.48
CA MET A 230 -19.20 -4.70 -10.81
C MET A 230 -20.66 -4.23 -10.98
N GLU A 231 -21.60 -4.84 -10.26
CA GLU A 231 -23.01 -4.45 -10.24
C GLU A 231 -23.26 -3.20 -9.38
N THR A 232 -22.47 -2.99 -8.33
CA THR A 232 -22.61 -1.90 -7.37
C THR A 232 -21.68 -0.71 -7.61
N ILE A 233 -21.10 -0.61 -8.81
CA ILE A 233 -20.23 0.52 -9.19
C ILE A 233 -20.94 1.86 -8.92
N PRO A 234 -20.30 2.76 -8.13
CA PRO A 234 -20.93 4.02 -7.75
C PRO A 234 -21.22 4.91 -8.96
N PRO A 235 -22.29 5.73 -8.92
CA PRO A 235 -22.73 6.55 -10.06
C PRO A 235 -21.60 7.46 -10.62
N TYR A 236 -20.73 7.99 -9.77
CA TYR A 236 -19.63 8.87 -10.22
C TYR A 236 -18.50 8.14 -10.95
N TRP A 237 -18.46 6.78 -10.94
CA TRP A 237 -17.55 5.97 -11.75
C TRP A 237 -18.13 5.56 -13.10
N LYS A 238 -19.44 5.76 -13.34
CA LYS A 238 -20.07 5.39 -14.62
C LYS A 238 -19.40 5.97 -15.86
N PRO A 239 -18.86 7.21 -15.87
CA PRO A 239 -18.10 7.72 -17.01
C PRO A 239 -16.84 6.91 -17.34
N TYR A 240 -16.30 6.20 -16.36
CA TYR A 240 -15.08 5.36 -16.48
C TYR A 240 -15.38 3.88 -16.68
N LEU A 241 -16.66 3.48 -16.78
CA LEU A 241 -17.09 2.08 -16.84
C LEU A 241 -16.38 1.28 -17.93
N LYS A 242 -16.21 1.88 -19.13
CA LYS A 242 -15.48 1.23 -20.24
C LYS A 242 -14.03 0.90 -19.86
N MET A 243 -13.37 1.81 -19.15
CA MET A 243 -12.01 1.59 -18.67
C MET A 243 -11.99 0.54 -17.55
N ILE A 244 -12.93 0.59 -16.61
CA ILE A 244 -13.04 -0.38 -15.51
C ILE A 244 -13.26 -1.78 -16.10
N LYS A 245 -14.21 -1.95 -17.03
CA LYS A 245 -14.43 -3.22 -17.73
C LYS A 245 -13.19 -3.72 -18.48
N ALA A 246 -12.42 -2.83 -19.12
CA ALA A 246 -11.18 -3.21 -19.80
C ALA A 246 -10.07 -3.67 -18.85
N ILE A 247 -10.00 -3.11 -17.66
CA ILE A 247 -8.96 -3.38 -16.66
C ILE A 247 -9.32 -4.60 -15.82
N TRP A 248 -10.50 -4.60 -15.24
CA TRP A 248 -11.00 -5.70 -14.41
C TRP A 248 -11.61 -6.78 -15.31
N TYR A 249 -12.91 -6.89 -15.34
CA TYR A 249 -13.63 -7.87 -16.14
C TYR A 249 -14.97 -7.27 -16.60
N ASP A 250 -15.56 -7.85 -17.65
CA ASP A 250 -16.84 -7.41 -18.20
C ASP A 250 -17.90 -8.48 -17.95
N LEU A 251 -18.98 -8.10 -17.25
CA LEU A 251 -20.13 -8.98 -16.99
C LEU A 251 -20.91 -9.38 -18.25
N ASP A 252 -20.69 -8.67 -19.37
CA ASP A 252 -21.35 -8.98 -20.63
C ASP A 252 -20.57 -10.04 -21.46
N VAL A 253 -19.38 -10.48 -20.98
CA VAL A 253 -18.50 -11.46 -21.63
C VAL A 253 -18.47 -12.76 -20.83
N GLU A 254 -18.96 -13.84 -21.41
CA GLU A 254 -19.13 -15.12 -20.69
C GLU A 254 -17.81 -15.74 -20.25
N GLU A 255 -16.78 -15.66 -21.07
CA GLU A 255 -15.43 -16.15 -20.74
C GLU A 255 -14.85 -15.38 -19.53
N GLU A 256 -15.15 -14.08 -19.41
CA GLU A 256 -14.68 -13.27 -18.29
C GLU A 256 -15.45 -13.58 -17.01
N LYS A 257 -16.73 -13.93 -17.08
CA LYS A 257 -17.49 -14.40 -15.90
C LYS A 257 -16.87 -15.66 -15.28
N GLN A 258 -16.38 -16.60 -16.10
CA GLN A 258 -15.70 -17.77 -15.58
C GLN A 258 -14.42 -17.37 -14.81
N ILE A 259 -13.66 -16.42 -15.37
CA ILE A 259 -12.48 -15.87 -14.68
C ILE A 259 -12.89 -15.16 -13.38
N MET A 260 -13.93 -14.30 -13.42
CA MET A 260 -14.44 -13.61 -12.23
C MET A 260 -14.79 -14.60 -11.12
N LYS A 261 -15.44 -15.70 -11.45
CA LYS A 261 -15.77 -16.75 -10.47
C LYS A 261 -14.50 -17.40 -9.90
N GLU A 262 -13.51 -17.68 -10.75
CA GLU A 262 -12.22 -18.26 -10.33
C GLU A 262 -11.46 -17.34 -9.36
N VAL A 263 -11.49 -16.02 -9.60
CA VAL A 263 -10.69 -15.06 -8.84
C VAL A 263 -11.45 -14.31 -7.75
N SER A 264 -12.76 -14.55 -7.59
CA SER A 264 -13.55 -13.98 -6.49
C SER A 264 -13.44 -14.85 -5.23
N PRO A 265 -12.87 -14.32 -4.14
CA PRO A 265 -12.65 -15.09 -2.91
C PRO A 265 -13.89 -15.75 -2.32
N VAL A 266 -15.05 -15.13 -2.47
CA VAL A 266 -16.32 -15.64 -1.94
C VAL A 266 -16.69 -17.05 -2.43
N PHE A 267 -16.26 -17.44 -3.63
CA PHE A 267 -16.47 -18.78 -4.18
C PHE A 267 -15.45 -19.82 -3.70
N HIS A 268 -14.49 -19.40 -2.87
CA HIS A 268 -13.37 -20.22 -2.40
C HIS A 268 -13.19 -20.11 -0.89
N ILE A 269 -14.22 -19.78 -0.15
CA ILE A 269 -14.19 -19.59 1.31
C ILE A 269 -13.66 -20.83 2.04
N ASP A 270 -13.95 -22.01 1.50
CA ASP A 270 -13.47 -23.29 2.01
C ASP A 270 -11.93 -23.42 2.05
N LYS A 271 -11.20 -22.59 1.27
CA LYS A 271 -9.75 -22.54 1.24
C LYS A 271 -9.15 -21.64 2.31
N ILE A 272 -9.92 -20.72 2.89
CA ILE A 272 -9.46 -19.83 3.96
C ILE A 272 -9.37 -20.63 5.26
N LYS A 273 -8.15 -21.02 5.63
CA LYS A 273 -7.83 -21.80 6.85
C LYS A 273 -7.00 -21.00 7.84
N LYS A 274 -6.49 -19.86 7.45
CA LYS A 274 -5.66 -19.00 8.26
C LYS A 274 -6.49 -17.94 8.96
N PRO A 275 -6.07 -17.46 10.14
CA PRO A 275 -6.73 -16.35 10.81
C PRO A 275 -6.92 -15.16 9.89
N LEU A 276 -8.14 -14.61 9.87
CA LEU A 276 -8.51 -13.45 9.07
C LEU A 276 -9.22 -12.43 9.95
N PHE A 277 -8.81 -11.17 9.90
CA PHE A 277 -9.49 -10.04 10.50
C PHE A 277 -10.09 -9.19 9.39
N VAL A 278 -11.40 -8.94 9.43
CA VAL A 278 -12.15 -8.15 8.44
C VAL A 278 -12.55 -6.82 9.06
N VAL A 279 -12.37 -5.73 8.31
CA VAL A 279 -12.63 -4.36 8.78
C VAL A 279 -13.38 -3.58 7.70
N GLN A 280 -14.52 -2.96 8.05
CA GLN A 280 -15.41 -2.30 7.10
C GLN A 280 -16.01 -1.00 7.63
N GLY A 281 -16.10 0.01 6.78
CA GLY A 281 -16.95 1.19 6.99
C GLY A 281 -18.35 0.94 6.43
N ALA A 282 -19.39 1.08 7.25
CA ALA A 282 -20.75 0.74 6.83
C ALA A 282 -21.33 1.67 5.75
N ASN A 283 -20.80 2.88 5.62
CA ASN A 283 -21.21 3.87 4.61
C ASN A 283 -20.26 3.90 3.40
N ASP A 284 -19.55 2.80 3.13
CA ASP A 284 -18.61 2.74 2.02
C ASP A 284 -19.35 2.77 0.66
N PRO A 285 -19.15 3.84 -0.16
CA PRO A 285 -19.81 3.96 -1.44
C PRO A 285 -19.08 3.26 -2.59
N ARG A 286 -17.88 2.72 -2.36
CA ARG A 286 -17.01 2.10 -3.37
C ARG A 286 -17.00 0.58 -3.27
N VAL A 287 -16.82 0.09 -2.05
CA VAL A 287 -16.86 -1.33 -1.70
C VAL A 287 -17.95 -1.49 -0.66
N ASN A 288 -19.12 -1.89 -1.13
CA ASN A 288 -20.30 -2.03 -0.28
C ASN A 288 -20.01 -2.98 0.89
N ILE A 289 -20.61 -2.73 2.04
CA ILE A 289 -20.49 -3.57 3.24
C ILE A 289 -20.82 -5.04 2.94
N ASP A 290 -21.71 -5.30 1.99
CA ASP A 290 -22.08 -6.66 1.55
C ASP A 290 -20.86 -7.48 1.09
N GLU A 291 -19.78 -6.83 0.61
CA GLU A 291 -18.54 -7.51 0.26
C GLU A 291 -17.86 -8.14 1.48
N SER A 292 -17.84 -7.44 2.60
CA SER A 292 -17.31 -7.97 3.87
C SER A 292 -18.28 -8.94 4.53
N ASP A 293 -19.59 -8.64 4.53
CA ASP A 293 -20.62 -9.47 5.16
C ASP A 293 -20.62 -10.88 4.56
N GLN A 294 -20.64 -11.02 3.22
CA GLN A 294 -20.68 -12.34 2.57
C GLN A 294 -19.46 -13.22 2.88
N ILE A 295 -18.26 -12.63 3.05
CA ILE A 295 -17.06 -13.38 3.48
C ILE A 295 -17.18 -13.82 4.94
N VAL A 296 -17.57 -12.91 5.81
CA VAL A 296 -17.70 -13.18 7.25
C VAL A 296 -18.79 -14.22 7.51
N GLU A 297 -19.96 -14.08 6.88
CA GLU A 297 -21.07 -15.04 7.00
C GLU A 297 -20.67 -16.42 6.47
N GLY A 298 -20.03 -16.49 5.30
CA GLY A 298 -19.58 -17.74 4.71
C GLY A 298 -18.53 -18.45 5.58
N LEU A 299 -17.58 -17.72 6.16
CA LEU A 299 -16.58 -18.30 7.06
C LEU A 299 -17.22 -18.80 8.37
N ARG A 300 -18.12 -18.01 8.96
CA ARG A 300 -18.86 -18.42 10.18
C ARG A 300 -19.75 -19.65 9.94
N ALA A 301 -20.38 -19.72 8.78
CA ALA A 301 -21.16 -20.91 8.38
C ALA A 301 -20.30 -22.17 8.28
N ASN A 302 -19.01 -22.03 7.95
CA ASN A 302 -18.02 -23.10 7.93
C ASN A 302 -17.36 -23.34 9.30
N GLY A 303 -17.83 -22.71 10.37
CA GLY A 303 -17.31 -22.85 11.73
C GLY A 303 -16.01 -22.10 12.00
N VAL A 304 -15.63 -21.17 11.12
CA VAL A 304 -14.42 -20.34 11.29
C VAL A 304 -14.77 -19.08 12.07
N SER A 305 -14.05 -18.82 13.17
CA SER A 305 -14.16 -17.57 13.91
C SER A 305 -13.43 -16.45 13.17
N VAL A 306 -14.14 -15.38 12.83
CA VAL A 306 -13.60 -14.22 12.13
C VAL A 306 -13.88 -12.97 12.94
N PRO A 307 -12.85 -12.31 13.53
CA PRO A 307 -12.99 -10.94 14.01
C PRO A 307 -13.49 -10.03 12.89
N TYR A 308 -14.54 -9.27 13.19
CA TYR A 308 -15.16 -8.36 12.23
C TYR A 308 -15.43 -7.01 12.89
N MET A 309 -14.71 -5.98 12.44
CA MET A 309 -14.86 -4.60 12.91
C MET A 309 -15.68 -3.81 11.89
N VAL A 310 -16.86 -3.34 12.29
CA VAL A 310 -17.68 -2.44 11.48
C VAL A 310 -17.76 -1.08 12.15
N LYS A 311 -17.50 -0.02 11.40
CA LYS A 311 -17.70 1.38 11.83
C LYS A 311 -18.87 1.97 11.05
N TYR A 312 -20.00 2.18 11.76
CA TYR A 312 -21.27 2.63 11.15
C TYR A 312 -21.26 4.08 10.70
N ASP A 313 -20.26 4.85 11.10
CA ASP A 313 -20.07 6.26 10.81
C ASP A 313 -18.86 6.54 9.89
N GLU A 314 -18.31 5.47 9.25
CA GLU A 314 -17.18 5.52 8.33
C GLU A 314 -17.55 5.03 6.93
N GLY A 315 -16.76 5.49 5.95
CA GLY A 315 -16.88 5.14 4.54
C GLY A 315 -15.73 4.27 4.04
N HIS A 316 -15.21 4.59 2.84
CA HIS A 316 -14.09 3.87 2.22
C HIS A 316 -12.75 4.25 2.89
N GLY A 317 -12.50 3.63 4.01
CA GLY A 317 -11.42 3.98 4.94
C GLY A 317 -11.92 4.83 6.12
N PHE A 318 -11.22 4.73 7.26
CA PHE A 318 -11.61 5.43 8.48
C PHE A 318 -11.02 6.84 8.52
N GLY A 319 -11.89 7.85 8.51
CA GLY A 319 -11.52 9.26 8.60
C GLY A 319 -11.38 9.77 10.03
N LYS A 320 -12.18 9.25 10.97
CA LYS A 320 -12.19 9.68 12.36
C LYS A 320 -10.99 9.11 13.12
N GLU A 321 -10.36 9.95 13.93
CA GLU A 321 -9.15 9.58 14.66
C GLU A 321 -9.39 8.42 15.62
N GLU A 322 -10.49 8.47 16.39
CA GLU A 322 -10.87 7.42 17.33
C GLU A 322 -11.05 6.06 16.65
N ASN A 323 -11.69 6.02 15.47
CA ASN A 323 -11.90 4.79 14.71
C ASN A 323 -10.58 4.25 14.14
N ARG A 324 -9.70 5.13 13.65
CA ARG A 324 -8.35 4.73 13.20
C ARG A 324 -7.52 4.17 14.35
N MET A 325 -7.52 4.84 15.51
CA MET A 325 -6.77 4.37 16.68
C MET A 325 -7.26 3.01 17.16
N GLU A 326 -8.59 2.80 17.18
CA GLU A 326 -9.16 1.49 17.53
C GLU A 326 -8.76 0.42 16.51
N PHE A 327 -8.85 0.74 15.21
CA PHE A 327 -8.44 -0.17 14.14
C PHE A 327 -6.95 -0.55 14.25
N TYR A 328 -6.05 0.43 14.33
CA TYR A 328 -4.61 0.14 14.44
C TYR A 328 -4.26 -0.62 15.72
N THR A 329 -4.95 -0.32 16.83
CA THR A 329 -4.75 -1.07 18.08
C THR A 329 -5.17 -2.53 17.93
N ALA A 330 -6.34 -2.79 17.36
CA ALA A 330 -6.83 -4.15 17.11
C ALA A 330 -5.96 -4.89 16.09
N MET A 331 -5.53 -4.23 15.01
CA MET A 331 -4.64 -4.78 14.00
C MET A 331 -3.29 -5.21 14.62
N MET A 332 -2.66 -4.34 15.44
CA MET A 332 -1.40 -4.66 16.08
C MET A 332 -1.54 -5.82 17.09
N GLY A 333 -2.67 -5.88 17.81
CA GLY A 333 -3.00 -7.01 18.68
C GLY A 333 -3.13 -8.33 17.91
N PHE A 334 -3.87 -8.30 16.79
CA PHE A 334 -4.05 -9.46 15.91
C PHE A 334 -2.71 -9.94 15.30
N LEU A 335 -1.86 -9.03 14.82
CA LEU A 335 -0.53 -9.39 14.33
C LEU A 335 0.35 -9.97 15.41
N ALA A 336 0.37 -9.39 16.61
CA ALA A 336 1.16 -9.88 17.74
C ALA A 336 0.70 -11.27 18.22
N GLU A 337 -0.57 -11.61 18.07
CA GLU A 337 -1.10 -12.93 18.37
C GLU A 337 -0.66 -14.00 17.35
N ASN A 338 -0.68 -13.64 16.06
CA ASN A 338 -0.51 -14.61 14.98
C ASN A 338 0.92 -14.68 14.41
N LEU A 339 1.79 -13.70 14.65
CA LEU A 339 3.19 -13.67 14.18
C LEU A 339 4.22 -13.93 15.30
N LYS A 340 3.84 -14.66 16.33
CA LYS A 340 4.72 -15.00 17.47
C LYS A 340 5.92 -15.83 17.08
#